data_a702933eb71c7896b0fc49bc60570887
#
_entry.id   a702933eb71c7896b0fc49bc60570887
#
_cell.length_a   1.000
_cell.length_b   1.000
_cell.length_c   1.000
_cell.angle_alpha   90.00
_cell.angle_beta   90.00
_cell.angle_gamma   90.00
#
_symmetry.space_group_name_H-M   'P 1'
#
loop_
_entity.id
_entity.type
_entity.pdbx_description
1 polymer ?
#
loop_
_entity_poly.entity_id
_entity_poly.type
_entity_poly.pdbx_seq_one_letter_code
_entity_poly.pdbx_strand_id
1 'polypeptide(L)'
;MRRERNQYIFASELTKRNRGHRFRNTVLLLLPILIVSLWVLNITVSHRIRLEDVRLTVLNLPDDLESFSILHLSDLHGARFGENQKGVGTALENTRYSCVVMTGDMLGRDGDVQPLLELVALLPGDTPKYLIPGDTDGPAIETGAHSSLSVYAAWAEELQAAGVQILDVPVLITREKGRIWLVPEELYALDLDGMQSIFQKQLEELNARITSLTADDAAHIRALEYEMQRIDTIRELKKEFLPTDIQVVLTHTPLSEDYVSDLVSWTEKEDLFSMRYASLILAGHYNGGQWRIPFVGAVYVPELGWFPKDEEVQGLSYLNGIPQYISPGLGADPHYEHQPARIFNSPVITRIVLTRKATK
;
A
#
# COMPACT_ATOMS: atom_id res chain seq x y z
N MET A 1 -19.95 56.09 -63.55
CA MET A 1 -19.34 54.83 -63.12
C MET A 1 -18.49 55.10 -61.87
N ARG A 2 -19.12 55.21 -60.67
CA ARG A 2 -18.36 55.35 -59.39
C ARG A 2 -19.30 55.14 -58.14
N ARG A 3 -20.01 53.96 -58.10
CA ARG A 3 -20.86 53.66 -56.93
C ARG A 3 -20.88 52.17 -56.52
N GLU A 4 -20.16 51.28 -57.17
CA GLU A 4 -20.26 49.85 -56.81
C GLU A 4 -19.07 49.29 -56.00
N ARG A 5 -18.03 50.06 -55.69
CA ARG A 5 -16.84 49.56 -54.99
C ARG A 5 -16.94 49.51 -53.47
N ASN A 6 -17.89 50.23 -52.84
CA ASN A 6 -17.99 50.34 -51.39
C ASN A 6 -18.91 49.31 -50.71
N GLN A 7 -19.73 48.60 -51.48
CA GLN A 7 -20.62 47.62 -50.86
C GLN A 7 -19.92 46.28 -50.51
N TYR A 8 -18.82 45.93 -51.16
CA TYR A 8 -18.12 44.67 -50.92
C TYR A 8 -17.20 44.71 -49.68
N ILE A 9 -16.71 45.88 -49.27
CA ILE A 9 -15.81 46.02 -48.13
C ILE A 9 -16.55 45.77 -46.82
N PHE A 10 -17.79 46.28 -46.70
CA PHE A 10 -18.62 46.10 -45.47
C PHE A 10 -19.17 44.66 -45.34
N ALA A 11 -19.41 43.94 -46.41
CA ALA A 11 -19.87 42.55 -46.36
C ALA A 11 -18.78 41.60 -45.82
N SER A 12 -17.48 41.86 -46.11
CA SER A 12 -16.37 41.03 -45.61
C SER A 12 -16.10 41.23 -44.11
N GLU A 13 -16.31 42.45 -43.60
CA GLU A 13 -16.15 42.73 -42.16
C GLU A 13 -17.31 42.18 -41.31
N LEU A 14 -18.55 42.27 -41.81
CA LEU A 14 -19.73 41.68 -41.17
C LEU A 14 -19.67 40.13 -41.12
N THR A 15 -19.13 39.49 -42.14
CA THR A 15 -18.93 38.03 -42.16
C THR A 15 -17.80 37.58 -41.19
N LYS A 16 -16.72 38.34 -41.08
CA LYS A 16 -15.67 38.10 -40.08
C LYS A 16 -16.20 38.25 -38.64
N ARG A 17 -16.95 39.29 -38.36
CA ARG A 17 -17.55 39.56 -37.06
C ARG A 17 -18.55 38.48 -36.66
N ASN A 18 -19.38 37.99 -37.57
CA ASN A 18 -20.33 36.89 -37.35
C ASN A 18 -19.63 35.53 -37.10
N ARG A 19 -18.48 35.27 -37.76
CA ARG A 19 -17.70 34.05 -37.51
C ARG A 19 -17.11 34.05 -36.11
N GLY A 20 -16.58 35.16 -35.61
CA GLY A 20 -16.07 35.29 -34.25
C GLY A 20 -17.15 35.08 -33.19
N HIS A 21 -18.36 35.65 -33.38
CA HIS A 21 -19.48 35.46 -32.49
C HIS A 21 -20.00 34.02 -32.48
N ARG A 22 -20.09 33.39 -33.66
CA ARG A 22 -20.49 31.96 -33.77
C ARG A 22 -19.47 31.07 -33.09
N PHE A 23 -18.17 31.25 -33.30
CA PHE A 23 -17.12 30.50 -32.67
C PHE A 23 -17.18 30.64 -31.14
N ARG A 24 -17.26 31.89 -30.61
CA ARG A 24 -17.42 32.19 -29.19
C ARG A 24 -18.66 31.50 -28.59
N ASN A 25 -19.80 31.59 -29.24
CA ASN A 25 -21.04 30.97 -28.80
C ASN A 25 -20.96 29.44 -28.81
N THR A 26 -20.29 28.85 -29.81
CA THR A 26 -20.05 27.40 -29.87
C THR A 26 -19.13 26.96 -28.72
N VAL A 27 -18.05 27.69 -28.43
CA VAL A 27 -17.16 27.43 -27.29
C VAL A 27 -17.92 27.54 -25.96
N LEU A 28 -18.69 28.62 -25.78
CA LEU A 28 -19.51 28.83 -24.57
C LEU A 28 -20.55 27.74 -24.36
N LEU A 29 -21.04 27.10 -25.42
CA LEU A 29 -21.97 25.97 -25.33
C LEU A 29 -21.26 24.64 -25.08
N LEU A 30 -20.15 24.38 -25.77
CA LEU A 30 -19.45 23.10 -25.70
C LEU A 30 -18.61 22.97 -24.42
N LEU A 31 -18.05 24.06 -23.90
CA LEU A 31 -17.21 24.03 -22.72
C LEU A 31 -17.92 23.51 -21.47
N PRO A 32 -19.16 23.96 -21.11
CA PRO A 32 -19.90 23.38 -20.00
C PRO A 32 -20.22 21.89 -20.19
N ILE A 33 -20.57 21.49 -21.42
CA ILE A 33 -20.84 20.08 -21.75
C ILE A 33 -19.58 19.23 -21.53
N LEU A 34 -18.44 19.72 -21.97
CA LEU A 34 -17.14 19.05 -21.74
C LEU A 34 -16.83 18.93 -20.25
N ILE A 35 -16.98 20.02 -19.48
CA ILE A 35 -16.73 20.02 -18.04
C ILE A 35 -17.64 19.00 -17.33
N VAL A 36 -18.95 19.00 -17.63
CA VAL A 36 -19.89 18.04 -17.05
C VAL A 36 -19.53 16.61 -17.45
N SER A 37 -19.17 16.39 -18.71
CA SER A 37 -18.75 15.06 -19.19
C SER A 37 -17.50 14.56 -18.48
N LEU A 38 -16.49 15.43 -18.30
CA LEU A 38 -15.27 15.10 -17.56
C LEU A 38 -15.56 14.85 -16.08
N TRP A 39 -16.47 15.62 -15.47
CA TRP A 39 -16.87 15.41 -14.08
C TRP A 39 -17.61 14.07 -13.89
N VAL A 40 -18.55 13.72 -14.76
CA VAL A 40 -19.25 12.43 -14.75
C VAL A 40 -18.27 11.28 -14.97
N LEU A 41 -17.33 11.43 -15.91
CA LEU A 41 -16.28 10.45 -16.18
C LEU A 41 -15.38 10.27 -14.94
N ASN A 42 -14.96 11.37 -14.30
CA ASN A 42 -14.18 11.33 -13.08
C ASN A 42 -14.89 10.55 -11.97
N ILE A 43 -16.17 10.86 -11.68
CA ILE A 43 -16.93 10.13 -10.67
C ILE A 43 -16.97 8.63 -11.00
N THR A 44 -17.25 8.29 -12.26
CA THR A 44 -17.35 6.89 -12.68
C THR A 44 -16.02 6.15 -12.52
N VAL A 45 -14.92 6.78 -12.88
CA VAL A 45 -13.57 6.17 -12.79
C VAL A 45 -13.10 6.08 -11.36
N SER A 46 -13.22 7.17 -10.59
CA SER A 46 -12.62 7.27 -9.24
C SER A 46 -13.41 6.53 -8.15
N HIS A 47 -14.65 6.09 -8.42
CA HIS A 47 -15.46 5.30 -7.47
C HIS A 47 -15.55 3.81 -7.84
N ARG A 48 -15.07 3.41 -9.01
CA ARG A 48 -15.14 2.02 -9.44
C ARG A 48 -13.88 1.27 -9.02
N ILE A 49 -14.03 0.35 -8.08
CA ILE A 49 -12.94 -0.56 -7.69
C ILE A 49 -12.61 -1.46 -8.89
N ARG A 50 -11.31 -1.58 -9.17
CA ARG A 50 -10.79 -2.52 -10.15
C ARG A 50 -10.01 -3.63 -9.45
N LEU A 51 -10.22 -4.85 -9.88
CA LEU A 51 -9.33 -5.96 -9.56
C LEU A 51 -8.30 -6.05 -10.69
N GLU A 52 -7.02 -6.03 -10.32
CA GLU A 52 -5.90 -6.16 -11.25
C GLU A 52 -5.12 -7.44 -10.98
N ASP A 53 -4.92 -8.24 -12.01
CA ASP A 53 -4.11 -9.46 -11.94
C ASP A 53 -2.69 -9.15 -12.44
N VAL A 54 -1.71 -9.25 -11.56
CA VAL A 54 -0.29 -9.10 -11.88
C VAL A 54 0.37 -10.47 -11.81
N ARG A 55 0.91 -10.94 -12.94
CA ARG A 55 1.65 -12.20 -12.99
C ARG A 55 3.13 -11.93 -12.85
N LEU A 56 3.72 -12.51 -11.82
CA LEU A 56 5.13 -12.34 -11.53
C LEU A 56 5.88 -13.64 -11.81
N THR A 57 6.87 -13.56 -12.68
CA THR A 57 7.78 -14.68 -12.93
C THR A 57 8.83 -14.73 -11.82
N VAL A 58 8.84 -15.85 -11.09
CA VAL A 58 9.82 -16.12 -10.05
C VAL A 58 10.74 -17.24 -10.55
N LEU A 59 12.05 -16.99 -10.52
CA LEU A 59 13.04 -17.98 -10.90
C LEU A 59 13.05 -19.15 -9.90
N ASN A 60 13.13 -20.37 -10.41
CA ASN A 60 13.17 -21.60 -9.60
C ASN A 60 11.96 -21.79 -8.67
N LEU A 61 10.79 -21.20 -9.02
CA LEU A 61 9.55 -21.38 -8.28
C LEU A 61 9.22 -22.88 -8.15
N PRO A 62 9.04 -23.42 -6.93
CA PRO A 62 8.55 -24.79 -6.72
C PRO A 62 7.22 -25.06 -7.41
N ASP A 63 7.00 -26.31 -7.82
CA ASP A 63 5.83 -26.72 -8.62
C ASP A 63 4.50 -26.43 -7.92
N ASP A 64 4.44 -26.61 -6.62
CA ASP A 64 3.27 -26.42 -5.77
C ASP A 64 3.01 -24.94 -5.40
N LEU A 65 3.92 -24.06 -5.78
CA LEU A 65 3.73 -22.60 -5.71
C LEU A 65 3.32 -21.99 -7.07
N GLU A 66 3.27 -22.78 -8.15
CA GLU A 66 2.72 -22.28 -9.41
C GLU A 66 1.26 -21.85 -9.22
N SER A 67 0.94 -20.63 -9.62
CA SER A 67 -0.37 -19.98 -9.39
C SER A 67 -0.68 -19.66 -7.92
N PHE A 68 0.29 -19.75 -6.99
CA PHE A 68 0.11 -19.14 -5.67
C PHE A 68 -0.21 -17.66 -5.83
N SER A 69 -1.24 -17.18 -5.14
CA SER A 69 -1.70 -15.84 -5.36
C SER A 69 -1.89 -15.09 -4.05
N ILE A 70 -1.38 -13.86 -4.02
CA ILE A 70 -1.48 -12.92 -2.91
C ILE A 70 -2.51 -11.86 -3.28
N LEU A 71 -3.56 -11.70 -2.48
CA LEU A 71 -4.44 -10.55 -2.59
C LEU A 71 -3.78 -9.39 -1.83
N HIS A 72 -3.34 -8.38 -2.57
CA HIS A 72 -2.66 -7.21 -2.02
C HIS A 72 -3.64 -6.05 -1.91
N LEU A 73 -3.78 -5.52 -0.70
CA LEU A 73 -4.59 -4.37 -0.34
C LEU A 73 -3.68 -3.33 0.31
N SER A 74 -3.93 -2.05 0.07
CA SER A 74 -3.22 -0.95 0.74
C SER A 74 -4.06 0.32 0.79
N ASP A 75 -3.69 1.23 1.64
CA ASP A 75 -4.17 2.61 1.63
C ASP A 75 -5.70 2.70 1.59
N LEU A 76 -6.38 1.99 2.48
CA LEU A 76 -7.83 2.06 2.60
C LEU A 76 -8.26 3.40 3.21
N HIS A 77 -7.46 3.97 4.14
CA HIS A 77 -7.73 5.24 4.83
C HIS A 77 -9.17 5.35 5.35
N GLY A 78 -9.74 4.25 5.82
CA GLY A 78 -11.11 4.19 6.31
C GLY A 78 -12.19 4.38 5.23
N ALA A 79 -11.85 4.30 3.95
CA ALA A 79 -12.83 4.43 2.87
C ALA A 79 -13.88 3.34 2.91
N ARG A 80 -15.13 3.72 2.62
CA ARG A 80 -16.26 2.79 2.48
C ARG A 80 -16.76 2.76 1.05
N PHE A 81 -16.82 1.57 0.48
CA PHE A 81 -17.31 1.33 -0.88
C PHE A 81 -18.73 0.75 -0.86
N GLY A 82 -19.64 1.56 -0.34
CA GLY A 82 -21.02 1.18 -0.07
C GLY A 82 -21.19 0.53 1.32
N GLU A 83 -22.41 0.19 1.66
CA GLU A 83 -22.75 -0.43 2.94
C GLU A 83 -22.00 -1.77 3.10
N ASN A 84 -21.34 -1.96 4.27
CA ASN A 84 -20.55 -3.14 4.58
C ASN A 84 -19.55 -3.49 3.47
N GLN A 85 -18.89 -2.51 2.88
CA GLN A 85 -17.89 -2.68 1.81
C GLN A 85 -18.38 -3.48 0.58
N LYS A 86 -19.69 -3.39 0.25
CA LYS A 86 -20.32 -4.14 -0.84
C LYS A 86 -19.58 -4.01 -2.18
N GLY A 87 -19.00 -2.82 -2.46
CA GLY A 87 -18.20 -2.59 -3.67
C GLY A 87 -16.97 -3.48 -3.74
N VAL A 88 -16.28 -3.68 -2.59
CA VAL A 88 -15.14 -4.60 -2.47
C VAL A 88 -15.60 -6.04 -2.69
N GLY A 89 -16.70 -6.46 -2.03
CA GLY A 89 -17.27 -7.79 -2.21
C GLY A 89 -17.60 -8.09 -3.67
N THR A 90 -18.18 -7.12 -4.39
CA THR A 90 -18.49 -7.24 -5.82
C THR A 90 -17.21 -7.36 -6.67
N ALA A 91 -16.16 -6.58 -6.35
CA ALA A 91 -14.89 -6.64 -7.09
C ALA A 91 -14.16 -7.98 -6.88
N LEU A 92 -14.33 -8.61 -5.72
CA LEU A 92 -13.71 -9.89 -5.37
C LEU A 92 -14.56 -11.12 -5.73
N GLU A 93 -15.77 -10.92 -6.28
CA GLU A 93 -16.67 -12.01 -6.61
C GLU A 93 -15.97 -13.03 -7.55
N ASN A 94 -16.02 -14.32 -7.19
CA ASN A 94 -15.36 -15.42 -7.91
C ASN A 94 -13.81 -15.33 -7.96
N THR A 95 -13.18 -14.46 -7.17
CA THR A 95 -11.72 -14.36 -7.10
C THR A 95 -11.17 -15.33 -6.05
N ARG A 96 -10.15 -16.10 -6.41
CA ARG A 96 -9.44 -17.01 -5.49
C ARG A 96 -8.04 -16.48 -5.24
N TYR A 97 -7.60 -16.58 -3.99
CA TYR A 97 -6.26 -16.20 -3.56
C TYR A 97 -5.81 -17.09 -2.39
N SER A 98 -4.50 -17.21 -2.22
CA SER A 98 -3.89 -18.11 -1.23
C SER A 98 -3.71 -17.44 0.14
N CYS A 99 -3.51 -16.13 0.15
CA CYS A 99 -3.44 -15.29 1.35
C CYS A 99 -3.79 -13.84 1.00
N VAL A 100 -4.01 -13.03 2.02
CA VAL A 100 -4.23 -11.58 1.93
C VAL A 100 -3.07 -10.87 2.61
N VAL A 101 -2.53 -9.85 1.97
CA VAL A 101 -1.50 -8.98 2.51
C VAL A 101 -1.97 -7.54 2.45
N MET A 102 -1.87 -6.84 3.57
CA MET A 102 -2.23 -5.43 3.72
C MET A 102 -0.96 -4.63 4.06
N THR A 103 -0.59 -3.69 3.20
CA THR A 103 0.66 -2.92 3.33
C THR A 103 0.44 -1.51 3.85
N GLY A 104 -0.37 -1.37 4.91
CA GLY A 104 -0.50 -0.16 5.69
C GLY A 104 -1.48 0.87 5.16
N ASP A 105 -1.67 1.92 5.97
CA ASP A 105 -2.63 3.01 5.80
C ASP A 105 -4.07 2.50 5.62
N MET A 106 -4.40 1.51 6.45
CA MET A 106 -5.69 0.83 6.38
C MET A 106 -6.76 1.48 7.25
N LEU A 107 -6.37 2.12 8.36
CA LEU A 107 -7.30 2.71 9.31
C LEU A 107 -7.87 4.03 8.79
N GLY A 108 -9.06 4.36 9.30
CA GLY A 108 -9.65 5.67 9.10
C GLY A 108 -9.04 6.73 10.03
N ARG A 109 -9.57 7.96 9.91
CA ARG A 109 -9.16 9.06 10.77
C ARG A 109 -9.34 8.68 12.25
N ASP A 110 -8.43 9.18 13.08
CA ASP A 110 -8.42 8.95 14.53
C ASP A 110 -8.37 7.45 14.91
N GLY A 111 -7.83 6.60 14.02
CA GLY A 111 -7.71 5.16 14.24
C GLY A 111 -9.02 4.38 14.05
N ASP A 112 -9.99 4.91 13.28
CA ASP A 112 -11.24 4.19 12.97
C ASP A 112 -10.96 2.88 12.23
N VAL A 113 -11.04 1.76 12.95
CA VAL A 113 -10.80 0.41 12.43
C VAL A 113 -12.03 -0.19 11.74
N GLN A 114 -13.23 0.37 11.96
CA GLN A 114 -14.49 -0.23 11.50
C GLN A 114 -14.57 -0.46 9.98
N PRO A 115 -14.15 0.47 9.10
CA PRO A 115 -14.15 0.22 7.66
C PRO A 115 -13.28 -0.97 7.25
N LEU A 116 -12.15 -1.18 7.96
CA LEU A 116 -11.27 -2.31 7.72
C LEU A 116 -11.88 -3.62 8.25
N LEU A 117 -12.52 -3.62 9.42
CA LEU A 117 -13.24 -4.79 9.93
C LEU A 117 -14.39 -5.21 9.00
N GLU A 118 -15.15 -4.23 8.47
CA GLU A 118 -16.16 -4.48 7.43
C GLU A 118 -15.54 -5.16 6.19
N LEU A 119 -14.34 -4.73 5.76
CA LEU A 119 -13.63 -5.33 4.64
C LEU A 119 -13.16 -6.75 4.98
N VAL A 120 -12.54 -6.93 6.14
CA VAL A 120 -12.03 -8.24 6.61
C VAL A 120 -13.17 -9.27 6.70
N ALA A 121 -14.35 -8.85 7.13
CA ALA A 121 -15.53 -9.72 7.23
C ALA A 121 -16.02 -10.27 5.88
N LEU A 122 -15.67 -9.63 4.75
CA LEU A 122 -15.98 -10.13 3.41
C LEU A 122 -15.00 -11.20 2.93
N LEU A 123 -13.82 -11.27 3.52
CA LEU A 123 -12.77 -12.20 3.11
C LEU A 123 -13.03 -13.58 3.70
N PRO A 124 -12.70 -14.68 3.00
CA PRO A 124 -12.90 -16.03 3.51
C PRO A 124 -12.19 -16.23 4.86
N GLY A 125 -12.88 -16.84 5.82
CA GLY A 125 -12.37 -16.99 7.19
C GLY A 125 -11.13 -17.87 7.29
N ASP A 126 -11.01 -18.87 6.41
CA ASP A 126 -9.89 -19.81 6.33
C ASP A 126 -8.66 -19.28 5.56
N THR A 127 -8.80 -18.16 4.89
CA THR A 127 -7.67 -17.54 4.16
C THR A 127 -6.81 -16.71 5.14
N PRO A 128 -5.51 -16.99 5.26
CA PRO A 128 -4.61 -16.21 6.10
C PRO A 128 -4.56 -14.73 5.68
N LYS A 129 -4.59 -13.84 6.66
CA LYS A 129 -4.60 -12.39 6.47
C LYS A 129 -3.50 -11.77 7.28
N TYR A 130 -2.67 -10.96 6.65
CA TYR A 130 -1.49 -10.33 7.23
C TYR A 130 -1.53 -8.82 7.01
N LEU A 131 -1.09 -8.06 7.99
CA LEU A 131 -1.04 -6.60 7.93
C LEU A 131 0.28 -6.10 8.51
N ILE A 132 0.94 -5.18 7.80
CA ILE A 132 1.94 -4.27 8.37
C ILE A 132 1.31 -2.89 8.50
N PRO A 133 1.58 -2.14 9.59
CA PRO A 133 1.10 -0.76 9.72
C PRO A 133 1.69 0.16 8.65
N GLY A 134 0.95 1.22 8.32
CA GLY A 134 1.43 2.35 7.52
C GLY A 134 1.61 3.60 8.36
N ASP A 135 1.89 4.71 7.70
CA ASP A 135 2.23 5.98 8.37
C ASP A 135 1.05 6.57 9.14
N THR A 136 -0.19 6.31 8.68
CA THR A 136 -1.41 6.86 9.29
C THR A 136 -2.11 5.89 10.25
N ASP A 137 -1.70 4.63 10.32
CA ASP A 137 -2.31 3.63 11.19
C ASP A 137 -1.91 3.79 12.67
N GLY A 138 -0.79 4.44 12.92
CA GLY A 138 -0.17 4.53 14.23
C GLY A 138 0.52 3.21 14.65
N PRO A 139 1.23 3.21 15.77
CA PRO A 139 1.98 2.03 16.22
C PRO A 139 1.02 0.90 16.59
N ALA A 140 1.37 -0.32 16.17
CA ALA A 140 0.63 -1.52 16.57
C ALA A 140 0.94 -1.96 17.99
N ILE A 141 2.12 -1.58 18.52
CA ILE A 141 2.57 -1.87 19.88
C ILE A 141 2.57 -0.56 20.66
N GLU A 142 1.92 -0.57 21.82
CA GLU A 142 1.79 0.60 22.68
C GLU A 142 2.60 0.43 23.96
N THR A 143 3.27 1.51 24.38
CA THR A 143 4.07 1.56 25.61
C THR A 143 3.36 2.27 26.76
N GLY A 144 2.17 2.83 26.51
CA GLY A 144 1.39 3.58 27.52
C GLY A 144 0.52 2.71 28.43
N ALA A 145 0.04 3.31 29.52
CA ALA A 145 -0.87 2.64 30.47
C ALA A 145 -2.29 2.63 29.93
N HIS A 146 -2.64 1.57 29.25
CA HIS A 146 -4.02 1.28 28.85
C HIS A 146 -4.68 0.28 29.79
N SER A 147 -5.99 0.15 29.69
CA SER A 147 -6.77 -0.82 30.48
C SER A 147 -6.48 -2.28 30.12
N SER A 148 -5.90 -2.52 28.94
CA SER A 148 -5.52 -3.84 28.46
C SER A 148 -4.18 -4.29 29.05
N LEU A 149 -4.05 -5.60 29.29
CA LEU A 149 -2.77 -6.25 29.61
C LEU A 149 -1.96 -6.58 28.34
N SER A 150 -2.54 -6.35 27.18
CA SER A 150 -1.88 -6.52 25.89
C SER A 150 -0.83 -5.45 25.65
N VAL A 151 0.14 -5.76 24.82
CA VAL A 151 1.10 -4.80 24.29
C VAL A 151 0.61 -4.17 22.98
N TYR A 152 -0.46 -4.71 22.40
CA TYR A 152 -1.01 -4.20 21.15
C TYR A 152 -1.98 -3.03 21.37
N ALA A 153 -1.97 -2.10 20.43
CA ALA A 153 -2.97 -1.05 20.33
C ALA A 153 -4.39 -1.63 20.16
N ALA A 154 -5.41 -0.92 20.62
CA ALA A 154 -6.79 -1.40 20.58
C ALA A 154 -7.24 -1.81 19.16
N TRP A 155 -6.89 -1.02 18.14
CA TRP A 155 -7.21 -1.35 16.75
C TRP A 155 -6.54 -2.65 16.27
N ALA A 156 -5.31 -2.92 16.74
CA ALA A 156 -4.57 -4.14 16.40
C ALA A 156 -5.19 -5.37 17.08
N GLU A 157 -5.62 -5.25 18.35
CA GLU A 157 -6.36 -6.30 19.06
C GLU A 157 -7.68 -6.66 18.36
N GLU A 158 -8.45 -5.65 17.92
CA GLU A 158 -9.70 -5.86 17.19
C GLU A 158 -9.47 -6.61 15.86
N LEU A 159 -8.41 -6.27 15.13
CA LEU A 159 -8.04 -6.97 13.89
C LEU A 159 -7.55 -8.39 14.15
N GLN A 160 -6.77 -8.61 15.20
CA GLN A 160 -6.35 -9.97 15.60
C GLN A 160 -7.56 -10.83 15.96
N ALA A 161 -8.52 -10.28 16.69
CA ALA A 161 -9.77 -10.96 17.00
C ALA A 161 -10.61 -11.29 15.73
N ALA A 162 -10.48 -10.48 14.67
CA ALA A 162 -11.07 -10.74 13.35
C ALA A 162 -10.25 -11.68 12.46
N GLY A 163 -9.14 -12.24 12.96
CA GLY A 163 -8.29 -13.19 12.26
C GLY A 163 -7.25 -12.58 11.33
N VAL A 164 -6.86 -11.32 11.56
CA VAL A 164 -5.73 -10.67 10.88
C VAL A 164 -4.49 -10.78 11.77
N GLN A 165 -3.40 -11.27 11.23
CA GLN A 165 -2.11 -11.27 11.92
C GLN A 165 -1.38 -9.97 11.62
N ILE A 166 -1.05 -9.21 12.67
CA ILE A 166 -0.13 -8.08 12.55
C ILE A 166 1.28 -8.64 12.41
N LEU A 167 1.97 -8.24 11.36
CA LEU A 167 3.30 -8.74 11.03
C LEU A 167 4.37 -7.84 11.65
N ASP A 168 5.06 -8.36 12.63
CA ASP A 168 6.22 -7.76 13.28
C ASP A 168 7.44 -8.70 13.32
N VAL A 169 7.23 -9.95 12.90
CA VAL A 169 8.27 -10.98 12.67
C VAL A 169 8.04 -11.64 11.31
N PRO A 170 9.05 -12.29 10.72
CA PRO A 170 8.85 -13.07 9.49
C PRO A 170 7.84 -14.19 9.69
N VAL A 171 6.97 -14.42 8.70
CA VAL A 171 5.98 -15.52 8.72
C VAL A 171 6.21 -16.45 7.56
N LEU A 172 6.28 -17.75 7.86
CA LEU A 172 6.44 -18.80 6.88
C LEU A 172 5.09 -19.41 6.45
N ILE A 173 4.81 -19.37 5.16
CA ILE A 173 3.72 -20.11 4.52
C ILE A 173 4.29 -21.33 3.83
N THR A 174 3.90 -22.53 4.24
CA THR A 174 4.39 -23.79 3.68
C THR A 174 3.37 -24.42 2.74
N ARG A 175 3.85 -25.07 1.70
CA ARG A 175 3.16 -26.06 0.86
C ARG A 175 3.93 -27.38 0.95
N GLU A 176 3.64 -28.35 0.09
CA GLU A 176 4.34 -29.65 0.15
C GLU A 176 5.86 -29.51 -0.02
N LYS A 177 6.30 -28.66 -0.95
CA LYS A 177 7.71 -28.42 -1.25
C LYS A 177 8.07 -26.95 -1.21
N GLY A 178 7.10 -26.07 -1.51
CA GLY A 178 7.29 -24.64 -1.61
C GLY A 178 7.17 -23.96 -0.25
N ARG A 179 8.02 -22.96 -0.03
CA ARG A 179 8.08 -22.15 1.17
C ARG A 179 8.09 -20.68 0.76
N ILE A 180 7.19 -19.90 1.34
CA ILE A 180 7.09 -18.45 1.13
C ILE A 180 7.23 -17.76 2.49
N TRP A 181 8.21 -16.88 2.60
CA TRP A 181 8.33 -15.98 3.74
C TRP A 181 7.68 -14.64 3.41
N LEU A 182 6.84 -14.16 4.32
CA LEU A 182 6.41 -12.76 4.36
C LEU A 182 7.29 -12.04 5.38
N VAL A 183 8.03 -11.03 4.94
CA VAL A 183 9.04 -10.36 5.77
C VAL A 183 8.77 -8.86 5.77
N PRO A 184 8.44 -8.24 6.93
CA PRO A 184 8.47 -6.79 7.05
C PRO A 184 9.85 -6.25 6.69
N GLU A 185 9.89 -5.24 5.84
CA GLU A 185 11.13 -4.68 5.27
C GLU A 185 12.11 -4.21 6.37
N GLU A 186 11.58 -3.56 7.39
CA GLU A 186 12.37 -3.02 8.51
C GLU A 186 13.30 -4.06 9.16
N LEU A 187 12.92 -5.35 9.12
CA LEU A 187 13.67 -6.42 9.78
C LEU A 187 15.03 -6.69 9.14
N TYR A 188 15.22 -6.28 7.88
CA TYR A 188 16.53 -6.42 7.20
C TYR A 188 17.56 -5.41 7.69
N ALA A 189 17.12 -4.29 8.27
CA ALA A 189 17.97 -3.22 8.79
C ALA A 189 18.22 -3.28 10.30
N LEU A 190 17.57 -4.23 11.04
CA LEU A 190 17.64 -4.27 12.49
C LEU A 190 19.01 -4.74 13.01
N ASP A 191 19.62 -3.92 13.88
CA ASP A 191 20.69 -4.34 14.76
C ASP A 191 20.12 -5.02 16.02
N LEU A 192 19.87 -6.33 15.90
CA LEU A 192 19.24 -7.11 16.98
C LEU A 192 20.07 -7.12 18.28
N ASP A 193 21.41 -7.07 18.19
CA ASP A 193 22.27 -7.11 19.36
C ASP A 193 22.33 -5.75 20.06
N GLY A 194 22.39 -4.67 19.29
CA GLY A 194 22.30 -3.30 19.80
C GLY A 194 20.96 -3.05 20.47
N MET A 195 19.85 -3.41 19.83
CA MET A 195 18.49 -3.27 20.36
C MET A 195 18.34 -4.08 21.66
N GLN A 196 18.77 -5.33 21.70
CA GLN A 196 18.70 -6.16 22.90
C GLN A 196 19.44 -5.52 24.06
N SER A 197 20.65 -5.00 23.83
CA SER A 197 21.45 -4.35 24.87
C SER A 197 20.75 -3.09 25.42
N ILE A 198 20.10 -2.31 24.57
CA ILE A 198 19.35 -1.11 24.97
C ILE A 198 18.13 -1.51 25.81
N PHE A 199 17.33 -2.47 25.34
CA PHE A 199 16.11 -2.90 26.03
C PHE A 199 16.43 -3.56 27.36
N GLN A 200 17.45 -4.39 27.44
CA GLN A 200 17.90 -4.99 28.70
C GLN A 200 18.29 -3.93 29.73
N LYS A 201 19.05 -2.91 29.32
CA LYS A 201 19.43 -1.81 30.22
C LYS A 201 18.20 -1.04 30.73
N GLN A 202 17.22 -0.76 29.85
CA GLN A 202 15.98 -0.08 30.25
C GLN A 202 15.17 -0.93 31.24
N LEU A 203 15.09 -2.25 31.03
CA LEU A 203 14.43 -3.18 31.96
C LEU A 203 15.14 -3.21 33.33
N GLU A 204 16.46 -3.23 33.37
CA GLU A 204 17.25 -3.17 34.60
C GLU A 204 16.99 -1.85 35.36
N GLU A 205 16.96 -0.71 34.66
CA GLU A 205 16.66 0.61 35.25
C GLU A 205 15.24 0.70 35.83
N LEU A 206 14.24 0.13 35.15
CA LEU A 206 12.86 0.09 35.61
C LEU A 206 12.71 -0.87 36.81
N ASN A 207 13.31 -2.05 36.74
CA ASN A 207 13.27 -3.04 37.82
C ASN A 207 13.99 -2.56 39.10
N ALA A 208 15.02 -1.72 38.98
CA ALA A 208 15.67 -1.11 40.13
C ALA A 208 14.72 -0.18 40.92
N ARG A 209 13.64 0.28 40.31
CA ARG A 209 12.62 1.15 40.94
C ARG A 209 11.30 0.41 41.23
N ILE A 210 11.32 -0.91 41.35
CA ILE A 210 10.14 -1.78 41.44
C ILE A 210 9.13 -1.39 42.51
N THR A 211 9.59 -0.76 43.62
CA THR A 211 8.71 -0.33 44.74
C THR A 211 7.96 0.97 44.47
N SER A 212 8.27 1.68 43.38
CA SER A 212 7.70 2.98 43.00
C SER A 212 7.21 3.03 41.55
N LEU A 213 6.97 1.88 40.93
CA LEU A 213 6.49 1.78 39.54
C LEU A 213 5.10 2.39 39.42
N THR A 214 4.92 3.17 38.35
CA THR A 214 3.63 3.66 37.90
C THR A 214 2.95 2.64 36.95
N ALA A 215 1.69 2.89 36.61
CA ALA A 215 1.00 2.08 35.59
C ALA A 215 1.69 2.17 34.21
N ASP A 216 2.24 3.34 33.90
CA ASP A 216 3.00 3.56 32.65
C ASP A 216 4.32 2.78 32.66
N ASP A 217 5.04 2.75 33.78
CA ASP A 217 6.24 1.92 33.93
C ASP A 217 5.94 0.44 33.73
N ALA A 218 4.81 -0.04 34.26
CA ALA A 218 4.39 -1.44 34.10
C ALA A 218 4.03 -1.76 32.61
N ALA A 219 3.40 -0.83 31.92
CA ALA A 219 3.12 -0.98 30.48
C ALA A 219 4.41 -0.97 29.66
N HIS A 220 5.34 -0.08 30.00
CA HIS A 220 6.65 -0.01 29.34
C HIS A 220 7.46 -1.29 29.56
N ILE A 221 7.46 -1.86 30.76
CA ILE A 221 8.11 -3.16 31.03
C ILE A 221 7.53 -4.24 30.12
N ARG A 222 6.19 -4.36 30.00
CA ARG A 222 5.57 -5.35 29.12
C ARG A 222 5.98 -5.17 27.67
N ALA A 223 6.04 -3.93 27.18
CA ALA A 223 6.48 -3.63 25.82
C ALA A 223 7.96 -4.05 25.59
N LEU A 224 8.84 -3.75 26.55
CA LEU A 224 10.25 -4.14 26.47
C LEU A 224 10.44 -5.66 26.51
N GLU A 225 9.68 -6.36 27.39
CA GLU A 225 9.68 -7.83 27.44
C GLU A 225 9.20 -8.44 26.13
N TYR A 226 8.17 -7.87 25.51
CA TYR A 226 7.69 -8.26 24.20
C TYR A 226 8.76 -8.07 23.12
N GLU A 227 9.41 -6.91 23.07
CA GLU A 227 10.47 -6.63 22.10
C GLU A 227 11.67 -7.56 22.27
N MET A 228 12.05 -7.90 23.50
CA MET A 228 13.08 -8.90 23.79
C MET A 228 12.71 -10.27 23.24
N GLN A 229 11.46 -10.71 23.47
CA GLN A 229 10.96 -11.97 22.92
C GLN A 229 10.88 -11.93 21.40
N ARG A 230 10.50 -10.80 20.81
CA ARG A 230 10.47 -10.58 19.35
C ARG A 230 11.87 -10.74 18.75
N ILE A 231 12.89 -10.14 19.35
CA ILE A 231 14.29 -10.27 18.93
C ILE A 231 14.72 -11.74 18.92
N ASP A 232 14.45 -12.49 20.00
CA ASP A 232 14.79 -13.90 20.08
C ASP A 232 14.04 -14.73 19.01
N THR A 233 12.77 -14.43 18.80
CA THR A 233 11.97 -15.05 17.73
C THR A 233 12.56 -14.80 16.34
N ILE A 234 12.94 -13.56 16.04
CA ILE A 234 13.56 -13.22 14.75
C ILE A 234 14.87 -13.99 14.58
N ARG A 235 15.71 -14.09 15.61
CA ARG A 235 16.97 -14.84 15.55
C ARG A 235 16.76 -16.32 15.25
N GLU A 236 15.74 -16.95 15.84
CA GLU A 236 15.42 -18.34 15.57
C GLU A 236 14.88 -18.50 14.13
N LEU A 237 13.94 -17.66 13.72
CA LEU A 237 13.37 -17.71 12.38
C LEU A 237 14.45 -17.48 11.29
N LYS A 238 15.43 -16.59 11.50
CA LYS A 238 16.54 -16.39 10.56
C LYS A 238 17.30 -17.67 10.24
N LYS A 239 17.39 -18.62 11.17
CA LYS A 239 18.06 -19.91 10.96
C LYS A 239 17.26 -20.89 10.09
N GLU A 240 15.96 -20.64 9.92
CA GLU A 240 15.06 -21.50 9.14
C GLU A 240 15.03 -21.20 7.64
N PHE A 241 15.61 -20.07 7.20
CA PHE A 241 15.62 -19.70 5.79
C PHE A 241 16.45 -20.67 4.95
N LEU A 242 15.90 -21.08 3.82
CA LEU A 242 16.56 -21.95 2.86
C LEU A 242 16.85 -21.20 1.56
N PRO A 243 17.87 -21.61 0.81
CA PRO A 243 18.21 -20.97 -0.48
C PRO A 243 17.09 -21.06 -1.54
N THR A 244 16.14 -21.96 -1.33
CA THR A 244 15.01 -22.20 -2.23
C THR A 244 13.73 -21.46 -1.82
N ASP A 245 13.76 -20.76 -0.69
CA ASP A 245 12.60 -20.06 -0.17
C ASP A 245 12.30 -18.81 -1.03
N ILE A 246 11.03 -18.53 -1.16
CA ILE A 246 10.54 -17.31 -1.80
C ILE A 246 10.37 -16.26 -0.69
N GLN A 247 11.11 -15.16 -0.77
CA GLN A 247 10.98 -14.05 0.18
C GLN A 247 10.14 -12.93 -0.43
N VAL A 248 8.98 -12.67 0.16
CA VAL A 248 8.10 -11.54 -0.18
C VAL A 248 8.27 -10.48 0.90
N VAL A 249 8.87 -9.38 0.51
CA VAL A 249 9.13 -8.23 1.39
C VAL A 249 7.91 -7.33 1.41
N LEU A 250 7.50 -6.95 2.61
CA LEU A 250 6.37 -6.05 2.82
C LEU A 250 6.88 -4.73 3.37
N THR A 251 6.53 -3.66 2.70
CA THR A 251 6.80 -2.29 3.15
C THR A 251 5.58 -1.43 2.90
N HIS A 252 5.36 -0.38 3.70
CA HIS A 252 4.33 0.59 3.37
C HIS A 252 4.82 1.54 2.29
N THR A 253 5.94 2.21 2.52
CA THR A 253 6.54 3.15 1.56
C THR A 253 7.39 2.41 0.53
N PRO A 254 7.26 2.70 -0.77
CA PRO A 254 8.09 2.11 -1.80
C PRO A 254 9.58 2.37 -1.57
N LEU A 255 10.40 1.35 -1.79
CA LEU A 255 11.85 1.42 -1.58
C LEU A 255 12.54 2.09 -2.77
N SER A 256 13.67 2.74 -2.50
CA SER A 256 14.57 3.25 -3.53
C SER A 256 15.66 2.24 -3.87
N GLU A 257 16.25 2.37 -5.07
CA GLU A 257 17.34 1.49 -5.53
C GLU A 257 18.59 1.62 -4.64
N ASP A 258 18.90 2.84 -4.19
CA ASP A 258 20.02 3.11 -3.29
C ASP A 258 19.83 2.41 -1.95
N TYR A 259 18.64 2.52 -1.34
CA TYR A 259 18.34 1.87 -0.08
C TYR A 259 18.41 0.34 -0.16
N VAL A 260 17.87 -0.25 -1.22
CA VAL A 260 17.98 -1.70 -1.45
C VAL A 260 19.44 -2.12 -1.64
N SER A 261 20.25 -1.30 -2.33
CA SER A 261 21.69 -1.54 -2.50
C SER A 261 22.44 -1.53 -1.16
N ASP A 262 22.10 -0.58 -0.30
CA ASP A 262 22.67 -0.49 1.05
C ASP A 262 22.33 -1.73 1.88
N LEU A 263 21.05 -2.14 1.94
CA LEU A 263 20.61 -3.35 2.64
C LEU A 263 21.34 -4.62 2.14
N VAL A 264 21.53 -4.73 0.82
CA VAL A 264 22.28 -5.84 0.23
C VAL A 264 23.74 -5.79 0.64
N SER A 265 24.33 -4.59 0.78
CA SER A 265 25.74 -4.42 1.13
C SER A 265 26.04 -4.69 2.60
N TRP A 266 25.06 -4.47 3.50
CA TRP A 266 25.22 -4.64 4.96
C TRP A 266 25.19 -6.11 5.40
N THR A 267 24.65 -7.01 4.59
CA THR A 267 24.54 -8.43 4.92
C THR A 267 25.66 -9.25 4.28
N GLU A 268 26.18 -10.24 5.00
CA GLU A 268 27.13 -11.20 4.47
C GLU A 268 26.49 -12.03 3.32
N LYS A 269 27.31 -12.52 2.39
CA LYS A 269 26.80 -13.23 1.21
C LYS A 269 26.11 -14.54 1.56
N GLU A 270 26.50 -15.14 2.66
CA GLU A 270 26.02 -16.42 3.18
C GLU A 270 24.73 -16.27 4.01
N ASP A 271 24.40 -15.05 4.44
CA ASP A 271 23.16 -14.80 5.18
C ASP A 271 21.95 -14.86 4.22
N LEU A 272 21.14 -15.88 4.38
CA LEU A 272 19.93 -16.10 3.59
C LEU A 272 18.79 -15.14 3.97
N PHE A 273 18.81 -14.59 5.19
CA PHE A 273 17.92 -13.50 5.59
C PHE A 273 18.52 -12.17 5.14
N SER A 274 18.40 -11.90 3.86
CA SER A 274 18.98 -10.70 3.23
C SER A 274 18.10 -10.24 2.09
N MET A 275 18.01 -8.92 1.91
CA MET A 275 17.32 -8.30 0.77
C MET A 275 17.82 -8.83 -0.58
N ARG A 276 19.05 -9.33 -0.65
CA ARG A 276 19.60 -10.00 -1.84
C ARG A 276 18.77 -11.17 -2.34
N TYR A 277 18.09 -11.88 -1.45
CA TYR A 277 17.24 -13.03 -1.77
C TYR A 277 15.77 -12.69 -1.86
N ALA A 278 15.40 -11.41 -1.78
CA ALA A 278 14.04 -10.98 -2.00
C ALA A 278 13.56 -11.35 -3.41
N SER A 279 12.40 -11.97 -3.48
CA SER A 279 11.77 -12.40 -4.73
C SER A 279 10.73 -11.40 -5.22
N LEU A 280 10.20 -10.60 -4.31
CA LEU A 280 9.16 -9.59 -4.56
C LEU A 280 9.12 -8.61 -3.39
N ILE A 281 8.93 -7.33 -3.69
CA ILE A 281 8.60 -6.27 -2.73
C ILE A 281 7.17 -5.82 -2.99
N LEU A 282 6.33 -5.76 -1.96
CA LEU A 282 4.97 -5.21 -2.01
C LEU A 282 4.92 -3.92 -1.22
N ALA A 283 4.46 -2.84 -1.86
CA ALA A 283 4.37 -1.51 -1.26
C ALA A 283 3.03 -0.82 -1.57
N GLY A 284 2.69 0.21 -0.78
CA GLY A 284 1.53 1.08 -0.95
C GLY A 284 1.93 2.56 -1.03
N HIS A 285 1.33 3.38 -0.15
CA HIS A 285 1.67 4.76 0.23
C HIS A 285 1.27 5.86 -0.77
N TYR A 286 1.59 5.75 -2.04
CA TYR A 286 1.38 6.86 -2.99
C TYR A 286 -0.06 7.05 -3.46
N ASN A 287 -0.99 6.18 -3.08
CA ASN A 287 -2.40 6.25 -3.51
C ASN A 287 -2.57 6.39 -5.03
N GLY A 288 -1.64 5.79 -5.82
CA GLY A 288 -1.59 5.95 -7.27
C GLY A 288 -1.36 7.38 -7.73
N GLY A 289 -0.76 8.24 -6.87
CA GLY A 289 -0.56 9.66 -7.11
C GLY A 289 -1.84 10.48 -7.01
N GLN A 290 -2.87 9.96 -6.36
CA GLN A 290 -4.15 10.53 -5.98
C GLN A 290 -4.88 11.33 -7.10
N TRP A 291 -4.24 12.34 -7.68
CA TRP A 291 -4.74 13.13 -8.81
C TRP A 291 -3.97 12.81 -10.07
N ARG A 292 -4.70 12.37 -11.08
CA ARG A 292 -4.12 11.94 -12.34
C ARG A 292 -4.75 12.69 -13.52
N ILE A 293 -3.94 12.92 -14.54
CA ILE A 293 -4.42 13.39 -15.84
C ILE A 293 -4.43 12.19 -16.78
N PRO A 294 -5.56 11.89 -17.45
CA PRO A 294 -5.63 10.80 -18.41
C PRO A 294 -4.48 10.87 -19.43
N PHE A 295 -3.80 9.75 -19.67
CA PHE A 295 -2.65 9.58 -20.55
C PHE A 295 -1.35 10.29 -20.14
N VAL A 296 -1.35 11.09 -19.07
CA VAL A 296 -0.15 11.77 -18.55
C VAL A 296 0.38 11.08 -17.30
N GLY A 297 -0.51 10.68 -16.38
CA GLY A 297 -0.14 10.07 -15.10
C GLY A 297 -0.44 10.98 -13.92
N ALA A 298 0.24 10.73 -12.80
CA ALA A 298 0.11 11.50 -11.57
C ALA A 298 0.53 12.96 -11.76
N VAL A 299 -0.18 13.88 -11.11
CA VAL A 299 0.12 15.32 -11.21
C VAL A 299 1.23 15.69 -10.23
N TYR A 300 1.14 15.20 -9.01
CA TYR A 300 2.09 15.52 -7.95
C TYR A 300 2.07 14.42 -6.88
N VAL A 301 3.25 14.03 -6.44
CA VAL A 301 3.46 13.16 -5.27
C VAL A 301 4.50 13.85 -4.40
N PRO A 302 4.25 14.07 -3.08
CA PRO A 302 5.14 14.88 -2.23
C PRO A 302 6.61 14.46 -2.30
N GLU A 303 6.89 13.18 -2.27
CA GLU A 303 8.24 12.60 -2.25
C GLU A 303 8.91 12.59 -3.64
N LEU A 304 8.11 12.56 -4.72
CA LEU A 304 8.58 12.43 -6.09
C LEU A 304 8.50 13.74 -6.89
N GLY A 305 7.72 14.73 -6.42
CA GLY A 305 7.51 16.01 -7.06
C GLY A 305 6.44 16.02 -8.15
N TRP A 306 6.57 16.95 -9.12
CA TRP A 306 5.61 17.16 -10.20
C TRP A 306 5.80 16.18 -11.34
N PHE A 307 4.70 15.56 -11.79
CA PHE A 307 4.65 14.63 -12.94
C PHE A 307 5.69 13.51 -12.84
N PRO A 308 5.71 12.75 -11.72
CA PRO A 308 6.59 11.60 -11.61
C PRO A 308 6.23 10.55 -12.67
N LYS A 309 7.17 9.66 -12.96
CA LYS A 309 6.90 8.54 -13.85
C LYS A 309 5.89 7.59 -13.22
N ASP A 310 5.04 7.01 -14.05
CA ASP A 310 3.95 6.16 -13.56
C ASP A 310 4.46 4.93 -12.80
N GLU A 311 5.54 4.33 -13.26
CA GLU A 311 6.24 3.20 -12.64
C GLU A 311 6.88 3.50 -11.27
N GLU A 312 7.11 4.78 -10.96
CA GLU A 312 7.60 5.23 -9.66
C GLU A 312 6.45 5.41 -8.65
N VAL A 313 5.21 5.51 -9.14
CA VAL A 313 4.02 5.80 -8.33
C VAL A 313 3.14 4.58 -8.12
N GLN A 314 3.05 3.70 -9.11
CA GLN A 314 2.19 2.51 -9.09
C GLN A 314 2.66 1.45 -10.08
N GLY A 315 2.24 0.20 -9.83
CA GLY A 315 2.53 -0.91 -10.72
C GLY A 315 3.87 -1.58 -10.45
N LEU A 316 4.37 -2.31 -11.43
CA LEU A 316 5.58 -3.11 -11.30
C LEU A 316 6.82 -2.33 -11.76
N SER A 317 7.80 -2.23 -10.89
CA SER A 317 9.14 -1.71 -11.15
C SER A 317 10.20 -2.72 -10.72
N TYR A 318 11.48 -2.42 -10.94
CA TYR A 318 12.59 -3.31 -10.57
C TYR A 318 13.69 -2.49 -9.89
N LEU A 319 14.11 -2.94 -8.71
CA LEU A 319 15.20 -2.37 -7.92
C LEU A 319 16.35 -3.39 -7.88
N ASN A 320 17.47 -3.10 -8.55
CA ASN A 320 18.59 -4.05 -8.64
C ASN A 320 18.18 -5.47 -9.10
N GLY A 321 17.17 -5.55 -9.97
CA GLY A 321 16.63 -6.82 -10.46
C GLY A 321 15.55 -7.46 -9.57
N ILE A 322 15.27 -6.92 -8.39
CA ILE A 322 14.18 -7.36 -7.52
C ILE A 322 12.89 -6.65 -7.96
N PRO A 323 11.82 -7.38 -8.29
CA PRO A 323 10.54 -6.76 -8.62
C PRO A 323 9.92 -6.08 -7.40
N GLN A 324 9.50 -4.82 -7.56
CA GLN A 324 8.69 -4.09 -6.60
C GLN A 324 7.33 -3.78 -7.23
N TYR A 325 6.25 -4.15 -6.55
CA TYR A 325 4.91 -3.75 -6.93
C TYR A 325 4.39 -2.68 -5.96
N ILE A 326 4.05 -1.52 -6.52
CA ILE A 326 3.47 -0.41 -5.78
C ILE A 326 1.96 -0.40 -6.04
N SER A 327 1.18 -0.61 -4.98
CA SER A 327 -0.28 -0.62 -5.06
C SER A 327 -0.82 0.80 -5.30
N PRO A 328 -1.79 0.97 -6.21
CA PRO A 328 -2.51 2.24 -6.33
C PRO A 328 -3.42 2.57 -5.15
N GLY A 329 -3.61 1.63 -4.21
CA GLY A 329 -4.42 1.81 -3.02
C GLY A 329 -5.94 1.85 -3.27
N LEU A 330 -6.70 1.74 -2.20
CA LEU A 330 -8.16 1.75 -2.21
C LEU A 330 -8.74 3.13 -1.89
N GLY A 331 -8.29 3.75 -0.82
CA GLY A 331 -8.75 5.03 -0.32
C GLY A 331 -8.00 6.23 -0.90
N ALA A 332 -7.96 7.28 -0.14
CA ALA A 332 -7.23 8.50 -0.45
C ALA A 332 -6.72 9.12 0.86
N ASP A 333 -5.53 9.66 0.81
CA ASP A 333 -4.89 10.30 1.94
C ASP A 333 -5.80 11.38 2.56
N PRO A 334 -6.11 11.30 3.86
CA PRO A 334 -6.97 12.23 4.56
C PRO A 334 -6.44 13.67 4.64
N HIS A 335 -5.16 13.92 4.37
CA HIS A 335 -4.60 15.28 4.32
C HIS A 335 -5.23 16.14 3.22
N TYR A 336 -5.89 15.53 2.25
CA TYR A 336 -6.58 16.24 1.15
C TYR A 336 -8.08 16.43 1.39
N GLU A 337 -8.53 16.59 2.63
CA GLU A 337 -9.94 16.64 3.05
C GLU A 337 -10.87 17.58 2.27
N HIS A 338 -10.34 18.71 1.81
CA HIS A 338 -11.13 19.74 1.14
C HIS A 338 -11.12 19.59 -0.39
N GLN A 339 -10.55 18.51 -0.91
CA GLN A 339 -10.38 18.29 -2.33
C GLN A 339 -10.94 16.93 -2.72
N PRO A 340 -11.34 16.72 -3.99
CA PRO A 340 -11.76 15.40 -4.44
C PRO A 340 -10.69 14.37 -4.08
N ALA A 341 -11.08 13.34 -3.33
CA ALA A 341 -10.15 12.35 -2.81
C ALA A 341 -9.30 11.72 -3.93
N ARG A 342 -9.93 11.34 -5.04
CA ARG A 342 -9.25 10.83 -6.25
C ARG A 342 -9.76 11.54 -7.49
N ILE A 343 -8.86 11.89 -8.43
CA ILE A 343 -9.21 12.45 -9.73
C ILE A 343 -8.65 11.54 -10.83
N PHE A 344 -9.54 10.98 -11.66
CA PHE A 344 -9.22 10.02 -12.73
C PHE A 344 -8.32 8.87 -12.27
N ASN A 345 -8.50 8.44 -11.03
CA ASN A 345 -7.70 7.44 -10.35
C ASN A 345 -8.63 6.42 -9.69
N SER A 346 -8.71 5.22 -10.26
CA SER A 346 -9.55 4.15 -9.72
C SER A 346 -8.93 3.54 -8.47
N PRO A 347 -9.72 3.23 -7.43
CA PRO A 347 -9.31 2.30 -6.39
C PRO A 347 -8.96 0.94 -6.99
N VAL A 348 -7.87 0.32 -6.51
CA VAL A 348 -7.39 -0.96 -7.05
C VAL A 348 -7.17 -1.95 -5.94
N ILE A 349 -7.63 -3.17 -6.15
CA ILE A 349 -7.24 -4.37 -5.43
C ILE A 349 -6.35 -5.16 -6.37
N THR A 350 -5.19 -5.60 -5.90
CA THR A 350 -4.26 -6.33 -6.76
C THR A 350 -4.17 -7.80 -6.34
N ARG A 351 -4.24 -8.70 -7.32
CA ARG A 351 -3.90 -10.09 -7.11
C ARG A 351 -2.57 -10.40 -7.78
N ILE A 352 -1.53 -10.61 -6.98
CA ILE A 352 -0.21 -11.04 -7.45
C ILE A 352 -0.22 -12.55 -7.60
N VAL A 353 0.06 -13.04 -8.78
CA VAL A 353 0.10 -14.48 -9.11
C VAL A 353 1.52 -14.88 -9.43
N LEU A 354 2.09 -15.79 -8.63
CA LEU A 354 3.42 -16.31 -8.87
C LEU A 354 3.39 -17.33 -10.00
N THR A 355 4.35 -17.25 -10.92
CA THR A 355 4.47 -18.16 -12.07
C THR A 355 5.92 -18.40 -12.46
N ARG A 356 6.22 -19.57 -13.00
CA ARG A 356 7.54 -19.91 -13.56
C ARG A 356 7.75 -19.44 -14.99
N LYS A 357 6.69 -19.09 -15.70
CA LYS A 357 6.74 -18.70 -17.11
C LYS A 357 6.29 -17.27 -17.26
N ALA A 358 7.12 -16.46 -17.92
CA ALA A 358 6.67 -15.15 -18.39
C ALA A 358 5.44 -15.36 -19.30
N THR A 359 4.36 -14.67 -18.99
CA THR A 359 3.21 -14.60 -19.90
C THR A 359 3.64 -13.77 -21.11
N LYS A 360 3.58 -14.38 -22.33
CA LYS A 360 3.85 -13.68 -23.59
C LYS A 360 2.77 -12.64 -23.87
#